data_7b99c33733e9f7a8283c0fd9962d8c5d
#
_entry.id   7b99c33733e9f7a8283c0fd9962d8c5d
#
_cell.length_a   1.000
_cell.length_b   1.000
_cell.length_c   1.000
_cell.angle_alpha   90.00
_cell.angle_beta   90.00
_cell.angle_gamma   90.00
#
_symmetry.space_group_name_H-M   'P 1'
#
loop_
_entity.id
_entity.type
_entity.pdbx_description
1 polymer ?
#
loop_
_entity_poly.entity_id
_entity_poly.type
_entity_poly.pdbx_seq_one_letter_code
_entity_poly.pdbx_strand_id
1 'polypeptide(L)'
;KWLSGAIIMMMIWAALAGVGVGRGDEERGITEQWIAAGVSRTRLLLARSASFGLVLLLACLASVLGISAIAPVAHQDPNVAGELLKALSMTVGLFAIYAIALLVAQVPAERQTATALGVAVPVLLLVVNGVADTVSSASWVGVVSPFHWMEKTSSAAPGGTFDPGATVGLAVAVVVLLAVAVPVFQRRDIGSGLFAWGRRAHSAVRVASRNFMLHLPFTEGLWEQRVGLSVWFVSTLALGALMVSVTRSTADALSSDPRLAAVFLRASPGPLYEALLGFIWFGFALLLLAGYAVVQVSRWAVQDQDGRVEMLLSAPISRSRVIVDRALEFACAILLIVVGGYIGVAASLPSSGLNLDAGRVFTASLLLWPFALAFGGLGVAVAGRWPRIAVPFLGAFAAVEYFLGDLAPLFKLPDWVANLSVFHLYGNPIVGNAPWTPAFSMLVMFVVGFGAAVVLIWRRDLSSA
;
A
#
# COMPACT_ATOMS: atom_id res chain seq x y z
N LYS A 1 -10.11 14.08 -4.97
CA LYS A 1 -10.38 12.63 -4.79
C LYS A 1 -9.35 11.80 -5.53
N TRP A 2 -9.27 11.94 -6.84
CA TRP A 2 -8.39 11.17 -7.75
C TRP A 2 -6.90 11.30 -7.40
N LEU A 3 -6.45 12.52 -7.16
CA LEU A 3 -5.04 12.80 -6.85
C LEU A 3 -4.59 12.12 -5.55
N SER A 4 -5.46 12.07 -4.54
CA SER A 4 -5.12 11.45 -3.25
C SER A 4 -4.93 9.95 -3.36
N GLY A 5 -5.81 9.22 -4.07
CA GLY A 5 -5.65 7.78 -4.31
C GLY A 5 -4.41 7.45 -5.15
N ALA A 6 -4.16 8.22 -6.20
CA ALA A 6 -2.98 8.07 -7.04
C ALA A 6 -1.68 8.33 -6.25
N ILE A 7 -1.64 9.35 -5.37
CA ILE A 7 -0.49 9.64 -4.51
C ILE A 7 -0.19 8.46 -3.59
N ILE A 8 -1.21 7.84 -2.99
CA ILE A 8 -1.02 6.70 -2.09
C ILE A 8 -0.46 5.49 -2.84
N MET A 9 -1.02 5.17 -4.01
CA MET A 9 -0.49 4.08 -4.85
C MET A 9 0.96 4.35 -5.25
N MET A 10 1.27 5.57 -5.68
CA MET A 10 2.62 5.99 -6.05
C MET A 10 3.57 5.99 -4.84
N MET A 11 3.08 6.33 -3.64
CA MET A 11 3.83 6.25 -2.38
C MET A 11 4.25 4.80 -2.08
N ILE A 12 3.30 3.87 -2.13
CA ILE A 12 3.58 2.45 -1.90
C ILE A 12 4.56 1.92 -2.96
N TRP A 13 4.36 2.28 -4.22
CA TRP A 13 5.25 1.91 -5.31
C TRP A 13 6.67 2.47 -5.13
N ALA A 14 6.79 3.75 -4.76
CA ALA A 14 8.07 4.38 -4.48
C ALA A 14 8.80 3.71 -3.31
N ALA A 15 8.07 3.38 -2.24
CA ALA A 15 8.61 2.67 -1.09
C ALA A 15 9.11 1.26 -1.47
N LEU A 16 8.30 0.49 -2.20
CA LEU A 16 8.67 -0.85 -2.66
C LEU A 16 9.86 -0.83 -3.64
N ALA A 17 9.95 0.19 -4.51
CA ALA A 17 11.07 0.36 -5.42
C ALA A 17 12.37 0.67 -4.64
N GLY A 18 12.31 1.52 -3.61
CA GLY A 18 13.45 1.82 -2.74
C GLY A 18 13.95 0.57 -2.01
N VAL A 19 13.03 -0.23 -1.45
CA VAL A 19 13.37 -1.52 -0.84
C VAL A 19 13.96 -2.49 -1.87
N GLY A 20 13.39 -2.53 -3.07
CA GLY A 20 13.87 -3.38 -4.17
C GLY A 20 15.34 -3.13 -4.48
N VAL A 21 15.73 -1.87 -4.62
CA VAL A 21 17.11 -1.46 -4.89
C VAL A 21 18.01 -1.65 -3.66
N GLY A 22 17.52 -1.33 -2.46
CA GLY A 22 18.29 -1.42 -1.23
C GLY A 22 18.57 -2.84 -0.75
N ARG A 23 17.67 -3.80 -1.05
CA ARG A 23 17.74 -5.17 -0.53
C ARG A 23 17.31 -6.24 -1.54
N GLY A 24 16.26 -5.98 -2.32
CA GLY A 24 15.70 -7.00 -3.19
C GLY A 24 16.63 -7.47 -4.30
N ASP A 25 17.49 -6.60 -4.82
CA ASP A 25 18.46 -6.95 -5.85
C ASP A 25 19.63 -7.78 -5.28
N GLU A 26 19.96 -7.59 -4.00
CA GLU A 26 20.98 -8.42 -3.31
C GLU A 26 20.48 -9.86 -3.10
N GLU A 27 19.27 -10.05 -2.59
CA GLU A 27 18.72 -11.40 -2.37
C GLU A 27 18.59 -12.22 -3.65
N ARG A 28 18.39 -11.54 -4.79
CA ARG A 28 18.35 -12.17 -6.12
C ARG A 28 19.73 -12.39 -6.75
N GLY A 29 20.81 -12.01 -6.07
CA GLY A 29 22.18 -12.10 -6.61
C GLY A 29 22.45 -11.13 -7.76
N ILE A 30 21.53 -10.20 -8.05
CA ILE A 30 21.68 -9.23 -9.15
C ILE A 30 22.82 -8.25 -8.84
N THR A 31 22.92 -7.83 -7.58
CA THR A 31 23.98 -6.90 -7.12
C THR A 31 25.36 -7.52 -7.31
N GLU A 32 25.53 -8.79 -6.94
CA GLU A 32 26.78 -9.54 -7.10
C GLU A 32 27.17 -9.69 -8.57
N GLN A 33 26.21 -9.98 -9.44
CA GLN A 33 26.45 -10.12 -10.89
C GLN A 33 27.00 -8.81 -11.49
N TRP A 34 26.39 -7.66 -11.14
CA TRP A 34 26.86 -6.36 -11.65
C TRP A 34 28.23 -5.98 -11.09
N ILE A 35 28.51 -6.28 -9.82
CA ILE A 35 29.81 -6.04 -9.22
C ILE A 35 30.88 -6.95 -9.86
N ALA A 36 30.57 -8.22 -10.09
CA ALA A 36 31.45 -9.14 -10.79
C ALA A 36 31.73 -8.69 -12.24
N ALA A 37 30.79 -7.99 -12.88
CA ALA A 37 30.96 -7.36 -14.19
C ALA A 37 31.73 -6.03 -14.14
N GLY A 38 32.28 -5.63 -12.98
CA GLY A 38 33.15 -4.43 -12.79
C GLY A 38 32.36 -3.13 -12.53
N VAL A 39 31.06 -3.19 -12.28
CA VAL A 39 30.25 -2.01 -11.93
C VAL A 39 30.44 -1.68 -10.45
N SER A 40 30.86 -0.44 -10.15
CA SER A 40 30.98 -0.01 -8.75
C SER A 40 29.60 0.06 -8.06
N ARG A 41 29.57 -0.23 -6.75
CA ARG A 41 28.34 -0.17 -5.92
C ARG A 41 27.64 1.19 -6.01
N THR A 42 28.41 2.28 -6.01
CA THR A 42 27.88 3.64 -6.15
C THR A 42 27.19 3.83 -7.50
N ARG A 43 27.87 3.44 -8.59
CA ARG A 43 27.30 3.57 -9.94
C ARG A 43 26.02 2.75 -10.09
N LEU A 44 25.98 1.55 -9.53
CA LEU A 44 24.81 0.69 -9.54
C LEU A 44 23.64 1.35 -8.82
N LEU A 45 23.83 1.80 -7.56
CA LEU A 45 22.80 2.43 -6.76
C LEU A 45 22.26 3.71 -7.42
N LEU A 46 23.18 4.60 -7.88
CA LEU A 46 22.77 5.87 -8.50
C LEU A 46 22.08 5.65 -9.85
N ALA A 47 22.54 4.71 -10.68
CA ALA A 47 21.88 4.39 -11.94
C ALA A 47 20.47 3.85 -11.72
N ARG A 48 20.28 2.94 -10.76
CA ARG A 48 18.97 2.41 -10.38
C ARG A 48 18.05 3.51 -9.85
N SER A 49 18.55 4.37 -8.97
CA SER A 49 17.81 5.50 -8.43
C SER A 49 17.41 6.51 -9.52
N ALA A 50 18.32 6.84 -10.43
CA ALA A 50 18.04 7.73 -11.55
C ALA A 50 17.00 7.14 -12.51
N SER A 51 17.11 5.85 -12.84
CA SER A 51 16.11 5.15 -13.67
C SER A 51 14.73 5.18 -13.02
N PHE A 52 14.64 4.90 -11.71
CA PHE A 52 13.38 4.99 -11.00
C PHE A 52 12.84 6.43 -10.99
N GLY A 53 13.69 7.43 -10.73
CA GLY A 53 13.29 8.84 -10.74
C GLY A 53 12.71 9.28 -12.09
N LEU A 54 13.31 8.81 -13.19
CA LEU A 54 12.79 9.08 -14.54
C LEU A 54 11.39 8.45 -14.75
N VAL A 55 11.24 7.18 -14.40
CA VAL A 55 9.95 6.48 -14.53
C VAL A 55 8.88 7.13 -13.63
N LEU A 56 9.26 7.52 -12.42
CA LEU A 56 8.36 8.23 -11.49
C LEU A 56 7.93 9.59 -12.06
N LEU A 57 8.85 10.35 -12.64
CA LEU A 57 8.53 11.61 -13.32
C LEU A 57 7.53 11.40 -14.46
N LEU A 58 7.77 10.40 -15.31
CA LEU A 58 6.84 10.05 -16.40
C LEU A 58 5.47 9.63 -15.88
N ALA A 59 5.41 8.88 -14.79
CA ALA A 59 4.16 8.46 -14.15
C ALA A 59 3.38 9.66 -13.56
N CYS A 60 4.09 10.58 -12.88
CA CYS A 60 3.47 11.80 -12.36
C CYS A 60 2.95 12.70 -13.49
N LEU A 61 3.72 12.87 -14.55
CA LEU A 61 3.29 13.62 -15.74
C LEU A 61 2.08 12.97 -16.41
N ALA A 62 2.09 11.66 -16.61
CA ALA A 62 0.96 10.92 -17.18
C ALA A 62 -0.32 11.06 -16.32
N SER A 63 -0.19 11.01 -14.99
CA SER A 63 -1.32 11.18 -14.08
C SER A 63 -1.92 12.59 -14.20
N VAL A 64 -1.09 13.60 -14.25
CA VAL A 64 -1.51 15.01 -14.35
C VAL A 64 -2.12 15.30 -15.73
N LEU A 65 -1.48 14.86 -16.81
CA LEU A 65 -2.00 15.02 -18.16
C LEU A 65 -3.33 14.26 -18.36
N GLY A 66 -3.48 13.10 -17.70
CA GLY A 66 -4.74 12.37 -17.68
C GLY A 66 -5.88 13.16 -17.02
N ILE A 67 -5.59 13.88 -15.94
CA ILE A 67 -6.55 14.78 -15.27
C ILE A 67 -6.92 15.94 -16.19
N SER A 68 -5.92 16.58 -16.81
CA SER A 68 -6.14 17.67 -17.77
C SER A 68 -7.02 17.23 -18.95
N ALA A 69 -6.81 16.02 -19.45
CA ALA A 69 -7.61 15.47 -20.57
C ALA A 69 -9.08 15.22 -20.19
N ILE A 70 -9.36 14.95 -18.92
CA ILE A 70 -10.72 14.70 -18.42
C ILE A 70 -11.40 15.99 -17.94
N ALA A 71 -10.65 17.03 -17.58
CA ALA A 71 -11.18 18.30 -17.07
C ALA A 71 -12.29 18.92 -17.93
N PRO A 72 -12.22 18.94 -19.27
CA PRO A 72 -13.28 19.46 -20.13
C PRO A 72 -14.59 18.68 -20.01
N VAL A 73 -14.53 17.37 -19.77
CA VAL A 73 -15.74 16.53 -19.55
C VAL A 73 -16.45 16.94 -18.26
N ALA A 74 -15.69 17.43 -17.27
CA ALA A 74 -16.22 17.97 -16.02
C ALA A 74 -16.52 19.48 -16.08
N HIS A 75 -16.53 20.09 -17.27
CA HIS A 75 -16.74 21.54 -17.48
C HIS A 75 -15.74 22.40 -16.67
N GLN A 76 -14.52 21.96 -16.54
CA GLN A 76 -13.42 22.69 -15.88
C GLN A 76 -12.34 23.03 -16.90
N ASP A 77 -11.80 24.25 -16.80
CA ASP A 77 -10.67 24.67 -17.62
C ASP A 77 -9.37 24.08 -17.06
N PRO A 78 -8.58 23.31 -17.83
CA PRO A 78 -7.35 22.73 -17.34
C PRO A 78 -6.26 23.80 -17.13
N ASN A 79 -5.67 23.81 -15.93
CA ASN A 79 -4.49 24.63 -15.64
C ASN A 79 -3.20 23.81 -15.88
N VAL A 80 -2.86 23.59 -17.14
CA VAL A 80 -1.73 22.73 -17.55
C VAL A 80 -0.41 23.17 -16.91
N ALA A 81 -0.14 24.48 -16.83
CA ALA A 81 1.09 24.98 -16.22
C ALA A 81 1.14 24.68 -14.71
N GLY A 82 0.05 24.93 -13.99
CA GLY A 82 -0.06 24.61 -12.56
C GLY A 82 0.01 23.11 -12.28
N GLU A 83 -0.55 22.32 -13.17
CA GLU A 83 -0.52 20.86 -13.09
C GLU A 83 0.89 20.29 -13.31
N LEU A 84 1.66 20.84 -14.27
CA LEU A 84 3.07 20.46 -14.48
C LEU A 84 3.94 20.80 -13.27
N LEU A 85 3.74 21.97 -12.65
CA LEU A 85 4.44 22.34 -11.42
C LEU A 85 4.06 21.42 -10.25
N LYS A 86 2.78 21.00 -10.15
CA LYS A 86 2.34 20.01 -9.17
C LYS A 86 2.98 18.64 -9.41
N ALA A 87 3.05 18.20 -10.68
CA ALA A 87 3.71 16.94 -11.05
C ALA A 87 5.19 16.95 -10.66
N LEU A 88 5.89 18.08 -10.84
CA LEU A 88 7.28 18.23 -10.40
C LEU A 88 7.41 18.08 -8.88
N SER A 89 6.61 18.82 -8.10
CA SER A 89 6.61 18.73 -6.64
C SER A 89 6.28 17.31 -6.14
N MET A 90 5.28 16.65 -6.76
CA MET A 90 4.93 15.25 -6.47
C MET A 90 6.09 14.30 -6.77
N THR A 91 6.75 14.45 -7.92
CA THR A 91 7.89 13.61 -8.29
C THR A 91 9.00 13.70 -7.25
N VAL A 92 9.38 14.90 -6.85
CA VAL A 92 10.46 15.11 -5.87
C VAL A 92 10.05 14.57 -4.49
N GLY A 93 8.81 14.79 -4.06
CA GLY A 93 8.31 14.29 -2.78
C GLY A 93 8.21 12.76 -2.73
N LEU A 94 7.69 12.13 -3.78
CA LEU A 94 7.64 10.67 -3.88
C LEU A 94 9.03 10.05 -4.03
N PHE A 95 9.96 10.76 -4.66
CA PHE A 95 11.35 10.33 -4.74
C PHE A 95 12.06 10.46 -3.39
N ALA A 96 11.68 11.41 -2.53
CA ALA A 96 12.12 11.45 -1.14
C ALA A 96 11.65 10.22 -0.35
N ILE A 97 10.39 9.78 -0.57
CA ILE A 97 9.86 8.54 0.01
C ILE A 97 10.66 7.32 -0.48
N TYR A 98 10.98 7.23 -1.77
CA TYR A 98 11.87 6.22 -2.31
C TYR A 98 13.23 6.22 -1.61
N ALA A 99 13.87 7.39 -1.45
CA ALA A 99 15.18 7.52 -0.84
C ALA A 99 15.17 7.13 0.66
N ILE A 100 14.11 7.47 1.39
CA ILE A 100 13.89 7.03 2.77
C ILE A 100 13.76 5.51 2.82
N ALA A 101 12.91 4.92 1.99
CA ALA A 101 12.70 3.48 1.95
C ALA A 101 13.98 2.72 1.54
N LEU A 102 14.74 3.25 0.59
CA LEU A 102 16.06 2.75 0.19
C LEU A 102 17.03 2.72 1.37
N LEU A 103 17.09 3.80 2.16
CA LEU A 103 17.98 3.90 3.32
C LEU A 103 17.53 2.93 4.44
N VAL A 104 16.24 2.91 4.75
CA VAL A 104 15.64 2.03 5.77
C VAL A 104 15.83 0.56 5.41
N ALA A 105 15.72 0.21 4.12
CA ALA A 105 15.90 -1.17 3.64
C ALA A 105 17.33 -1.72 3.86
N GLN A 106 18.32 -0.86 4.08
CA GLN A 106 19.69 -1.29 4.36
C GLN A 106 19.91 -1.72 5.82
N VAL A 107 18.98 -1.38 6.71
CA VAL A 107 19.10 -1.68 8.16
C VAL A 107 18.91 -3.17 8.47
N PRO A 108 17.82 -3.86 8.05
CA PRO A 108 17.65 -5.28 8.33
C PRO A 108 18.43 -6.17 7.36
N ALA A 109 18.72 -7.39 7.80
CA ALA A 109 19.34 -8.40 6.94
C ALA A 109 18.34 -9.08 6.00
N GLU A 110 17.09 -9.21 6.41
CA GLU A 110 16.02 -9.91 5.69
C GLU A 110 15.18 -8.95 4.84
N ARG A 111 14.92 -9.32 3.58
CA ARG A 111 14.08 -8.54 2.66
C ARG A 111 12.66 -8.30 3.19
N GLN A 112 12.09 -9.32 3.84
CA GLN A 112 10.72 -9.21 4.38
C GLN A 112 10.63 -8.09 5.43
N THR A 113 11.58 -8.05 6.36
CA THR A 113 11.68 -7.00 7.37
C THR A 113 11.99 -5.65 6.70
N ALA A 114 12.86 -5.63 5.68
CA ALA A 114 13.14 -4.43 4.89
C ALA A 114 11.89 -3.89 4.18
N THR A 115 11.08 -4.78 3.59
CA THR A 115 9.83 -4.39 2.92
C THR A 115 8.81 -3.85 3.92
N ALA A 116 8.65 -4.52 5.05
CA ALA A 116 7.74 -4.07 6.10
C ALA A 116 8.12 -2.67 6.63
N LEU A 117 9.38 -2.45 6.96
CA LEU A 117 9.87 -1.16 7.44
C LEU A 117 9.84 -0.09 6.34
N GLY A 118 10.23 -0.45 5.11
CA GLY A 118 10.24 0.46 3.97
C GLY A 118 8.86 0.99 3.60
N VAL A 119 7.79 0.21 3.84
CA VAL A 119 6.40 0.66 3.65
C VAL A 119 5.88 1.36 4.90
N ALA A 120 6.22 0.87 6.10
CA ALA A 120 5.74 1.44 7.36
C ALA A 120 6.23 2.87 7.60
N VAL A 121 7.48 3.17 7.24
CA VAL A 121 8.04 4.52 7.48
C VAL A 121 7.32 5.59 6.69
N PRO A 122 7.05 5.46 5.38
CA PRO A 122 6.21 6.40 4.64
C PRO A 122 4.78 6.55 5.21
N VAL A 123 4.18 5.44 5.64
CA VAL A 123 2.86 5.47 6.29
C VAL A 123 2.94 6.24 7.61
N LEU A 124 3.97 6.02 8.41
CA LEU A 124 4.18 6.78 9.65
C LEU A 124 4.38 8.27 9.36
N LEU A 125 5.14 8.64 8.32
CA LEU A 125 5.33 10.03 7.91
C LEU A 125 4.02 10.67 7.44
N LEU A 126 3.12 9.92 6.82
CA LEU A 126 1.77 10.38 6.49
C LEU A 126 0.95 10.65 7.77
N VAL A 127 1.03 9.76 8.76
CA VAL A 127 0.38 9.97 10.07
C VAL A 127 0.95 11.20 10.78
N VAL A 128 2.27 11.35 10.77
CA VAL A 128 2.96 12.52 11.36
C VAL A 128 2.50 13.81 10.69
N ASN A 129 2.36 13.83 9.36
CA ASN A 129 1.83 14.97 8.63
C ASN A 129 0.40 15.30 9.08
N GLY A 130 -0.48 14.31 9.10
CA GLY A 130 -1.87 14.52 9.52
C GLY A 130 -2.01 15.00 10.97
N VAL A 131 -1.14 14.54 11.89
CA VAL A 131 -1.09 15.08 13.26
C VAL A 131 -0.61 16.53 13.26
N ALA A 132 0.40 16.85 12.47
CA ALA A 132 0.91 18.23 12.37
C ALA A 132 -0.14 19.20 11.83
N ASP A 133 -1.01 18.75 10.92
CA ASP A 133 -2.07 19.55 10.31
C ASP A 133 -3.28 19.73 11.25
N THR A 134 -3.55 18.74 12.11
CA THR A 134 -4.71 18.76 13.02
C THR A 134 -4.42 19.34 14.38
N VAL A 135 -3.19 19.20 14.87
CA VAL A 135 -2.77 19.63 16.23
C VAL A 135 -1.82 20.81 16.14
N SER A 136 -2.30 22.03 16.40
CA SER A 136 -1.53 23.27 16.25
C SER A 136 -0.23 23.28 17.07
N SER A 137 -0.22 22.67 18.27
CA SER A 137 0.99 22.56 19.12
C SER A 137 2.03 21.58 18.54
N ALA A 138 1.63 20.69 17.63
CA ALA A 138 2.49 19.70 16.99
C ALA A 138 2.84 20.05 15.52
N SER A 139 2.44 21.22 15.02
CA SER A 139 2.64 21.62 13.61
C SER A 139 4.11 21.56 13.15
N TRP A 140 5.04 21.80 14.06
CA TRP A 140 6.49 21.73 13.80
C TRP A 140 6.97 20.33 13.39
N VAL A 141 6.26 19.27 13.82
CA VAL A 141 6.63 17.88 13.50
C VAL A 141 6.44 17.59 12.01
N GLY A 142 5.53 18.30 11.34
CA GLY A 142 5.25 18.17 9.91
C GLY A 142 6.49 18.35 9.03
N VAL A 143 7.45 19.17 9.45
CA VAL A 143 8.68 19.44 8.69
C VAL A 143 9.48 18.16 8.36
N VAL A 144 9.36 17.10 9.17
CA VAL A 144 10.02 15.82 8.95
C VAL A 144 9.36 15.03 7.81
N SER A 145 8.09 15.33 7.49
CA SER A 145 7.31 14.61 6.50
C SER A 145 7.45 15.20 5.10
N PRO A 146 7.79 14.42 4.07
CA PRO A 146 7.76 14.87 2.68
C PRO A 146 6.38 15.37 2.25
N PHE A 147 5.30 14.85 2.83
CA PHE A 147 3.93 15.24 2.51
C PHE A 147 3.65 16.70 2.87
N HIS A 148 4.12 17.17 4.04
CA HIS A 148 4.01 18.57 4.45
C HIS A 148 4.57 19.55 3.40
N TRP A 149 5.71 19.20 2.82
CA TRP A 149 6.32 20.03 1.78
C TRP A 149 5.60 19.94 0.44
N MET A 150 5.06 18.74 0.09
CA MET A 150 4.27 18.56 -1.12
C MET A 150 2.94 19.31 -1.08
N GLU A 151 2.32 19.46 0.09
CA GLU A 151 1.05 20.16 0.30
C GLU A 151 1.16 21.67 0.13
N LYS A 152 2.35 22.26 0.39
CA LYS A 152 2.61 23.68 0.13
C LYS A 152 2.46 24.08 -1.34
N THR A 153 2.48 23.10 -2.26
CA THR A 153 2.23 23.31 -3.67
C THR A 153 0.81 22.91 -4.02
N SER A 154 -0.05 23.88 -4.25
CA SER A 154 -1.46 23.72 -4.65
C SER A 154 -1.74 24.17 -6.09
N SER A 155 -0.71 24.35 -6.90
CA SER A 155 -0.74 24.99 -8.22
C SER A 155 -1.73 24.38 -9.23
N ALA A 156 -2.14 23.13 -9.06
CA ALA A 156 -3.17 22.51 -9.90
C ALA A 156 -4.59 22.98 -9.57
N ALA A 157 -4.84 23.54 -8.37
CA ALA A 157 -6.14 24.06 -7.99
C ALA A 157 -6.38 25.47 -8.57
N PRO A 158 -7.63 25.87 -8.84
CA PRO A 158 -7.95 27.23 -9.22
C PRO A 158 -7.47 28.23 -8.15
N GLY A 159 -6.63 29.20 -8.57
CA GLY A 159 -6.01 30.16 -7.64
C GLY A 159 -4.92 29.59 -6.73
N GLY A 160 -4.52 28.34 -6.93
CA GLY A 160 -3.45 27.70 -6.16
C GLY A 160 -2.07 28.25 -6.52
N THR A 161 -1.13 28.07 -5.58
CA THR A 161 0.24 28.59 -5.69
C THR A 161 1.26 27.47 -5.77
N PHE A 162 2.37 27.71 -6.46
CA PHE A 162 3.55 26.86 -6.42
C PHE A 162 4.54 27.42 -5.40
N ASP A 163 5.04 26.56 -4.50
CA ASP A 163 6.11 26.92 -3.58
C ASP A 163 7.45 26.34 -4.06
N PRO A 164 8.30 27.16 -4.71
CA PRO A 164 9.61 26.71 -5.16
C PRO A 164 10.52 26.32 -3.99
N GLY A 165 10.41 27.02 -2.84
CA GLY A 165 11.23 26.77 -1.67
C GLY A 165 10.95 25.37 -1.08
N ALA A 166 9.68 24.98 -1.00
CA ALA A 166 9.29 23.65 -0.57
C ALA A 166 9.82 22.56 -1.52
N THR A 167 9.68 22.77 -2.84
CA THR A 167 10.15 21.80 -3.84
C THR A 167 11.68 21.67 -3.82
N VAL A 168 12.42 22.78 -3.72
CA VAL A 168 13.88 22.78 -3.58
C VAL A 168 14.31 22.14 -2.28
N GLY A 169 13.62 22.42 -1.16
CA GLY A 169 13.88 21.77 0.14
C GLY A 169 13.76 20.25 0.07
N LEU A 170 12.71 19.73 -0.59
CA LEU A 170 12.56 18.30 -0.86
C LEU A 170 13.69 17.75 -1.74
N ALA A 171 14.10 18.48 -2.79
CA ALA A 171 15.20 18.06 -3.66
C ALA A 171 16.53 17.98 -2.88
N VAL A 172 16.79 18.94 -2.01
CA VAL A 172 17.96 18.92 -1.10
C VAL A 172 17.87 17.72 -0.15
N ALA A 173 16.70 17.45 0.43
CA ALA A 173 16.51 16.28 1.29
C ALA A 173 16.79 14.97 0.53
N VAL A 174 16.33 14.83 -0.71
CA VAL A 174 16.64 13.68 -1.57
C VAL A 174 18.15 13.52 -1.77
N VAL A 175 18.86 14.61 -2.10
CA VAL A 175 20.33 14.57 -2.29
C VAL A 175 21.01 14.12 -1.00
N VAL A 176 20.61 14.67 0.15
CA VAL A 176 21.16 14.29 1.46
C VAL A 176 20.90 12.81 1.76
N LEU A 177 19.66 12.33 1.56
CA LEU A 177 19.31 10.93 1.80
C LEU A 177 20.12 9.98 0.92
N LEU A 178 20.29 10.29 -0.37
CA LEU A 178 21.13 9.49 -1.28
C LEU A 178 22.62 9.59 -0.91
N ALA A 179 23.09 10.77 -0.50
CA ALA A 179 24.48 10.96 -0.03
C ALA A 179 24.77 10.14 1.23
N VAL A 180 23.76 9.88 2.07
CA VAL A 180 23.87 8.96 3.22
C VAL A 180 23.73 7.50 2.78
N ALA A 181 22.80 7.21 1.87
CA ALA A 181 22.54 5.84 1.43
C ALA A 181 23.74 5.21 0.69
N VAL A 182 24.48 6.00 -0.10
CA VAL A 182 25.66 5.53 -0.87
C VAL A 182 26.75 4.97 0.03
N PRO A 183 27.31 5.70 1.02
CA PRO A 183 28.35 5.15 1.88
C PRO A 183 27.87 4.00 2.76
N VAL A 184 26.61 3.99 3.16
CA VAL A 184 26.00 2.87 3.89
C VAL A 184 26.01 1.61 3.00
N PHE A 185 25.59 1.73 1.75
CA PHE A 185 25.59 0.63 0.78
C PHE A 185 27.00 0.14 0.42
N GLN A 186 27.98 1.05 0.40
CA GLN A 186 29.40 0.70 0.13
C GLN A 186 30.04 -0.09 1.27
N ARG A 187 29.81 0.36 2.52
CA ARG A 187 30.49 -0.18 3.71
C ARG A 187 29.84 -1.45 4.25
N ARG A 188 28.59 -1.69 3.90
CA ARG A 188 27.86 -2.87 4.32
C ARG A 188 28.29 -4.09 3.52
N ASP A 189 28.48 -5.23 4.19
CA ASP A 189 28.67 -6.51 3.51
C ASP A 189 27.40 -6.92 2.77
N ILE A 190 27.55 -7.45 1.57
CA ILE A 190 26.44 -7.96 0.77
C ILE A 190 25.77 -9.10 1.55
N GLY A 191 24.46 -9.10 1.59
CA GLY A 191 23.69 -10.08 2.35
C GLY A 191 23.61 -9.82 3.86
N SER A 192 24.30 -8.80 4.43
CA SER A 192 24.21 -8.43 5.84
C SER A 192 23.33 -7.18 6.05
N GLY A 193 22.74 -7.02 7.24
CA GLY A 193 22.12 -5.75 7.68
C GLY A 193 23.17 -4.84 8.34
N LEU A 194 22.83 -3.53 8.48
CA LEU A 194 23.68 -2.58 9.25
C LEU A 194 23.86 -3.00 10.70
N PHE A 195 22.82 -3.58 11.29
CA PHE A 195 22.88 -4.12 12.64
C PHE A 195 22.73 -5.64 12.55
N ALA A 196 23.61 -6.36 13.23
CA ALA A 196 23.57 -7.82 13.34
C ALA A 196 22.42 -8.32 14.23
N TRP A 197 21.26 -7.65 14.17
CA TRP A 197 20.07 -8.11 14.86
C TRP A 197 19.61 -9.43 14.24
N GLY A 198 19.89 -10.53 14.97
CA GLY A 198 19.41 -11.86 14.61
C GLY A 198 20.37 -12.75 13.87
N ARG A 199 21.66 -12.42 13.72
CA ARG A 199 22.65 -13.45 13.40
C ARG A 199 22.77 -14.47 14.56
N ARG A 200 21.71 -15.19 14.80
CA ARG A 200 21.91 -16.56 15.30
C ARG A 200 22.48 -17.31 14.11
N ALA A 201 23.78 -17.61 14.22
CA ALA A 201 24.42 -18.53 13.33
C ALA A 201 23.44 -19.68 13.08
N HIS A 202 23.23 -20.04 11.82
CA HIS A 202 22.53 -21.27 11.46
C HIS A 202 23.41 -22.44 11.91
N SER A 203 23.66 -22.55 13.21
CA SER A 203 24.18 -23.75 13.84
C SER A 203 23.00 -24.67 13.95
N ALA A 204 22.92 -25.52 12.95
CA ALA A 204 21.99 -26.62 12.91
C ALA A 204 22.08 -27.47 14.18
N VAL A 205 21.08 -27.52 14.90
CA VAL A 205 20.29 -28.66 15.41
C VAL A 205 18.99 -27.97 15.82
N ARG A 206 17.94 -28.09 15.01
CA ARG A 206 16.61 -27.70 15.44
C ARG A 206 16.21 -28.62 16.58
N VAL A 207 16.55 -28.20 17.79
CA VAL A 207 15.82 -28.70 18.95
C VAL A 207 14.34 -28.38 18.68
N ALA A 208 13.48 -29.38 18.74
CA ALA A 208 12.04 -29.21 18.53
C ALA A 208 11.57 -27.98 19.31
N SER A 209 11.19 -26.93 18.59
CA SER A 209 10.78 -25.68 19.24
C SER A 209 9.48 -25.97 20.02
N ARG A 210 9.45 -25.60 21.30
CA ARG A 210 8.23 -25.64 22.12
C ARG A 210 7.18 -24.62 21.69
N ASN A 211 7.47 -23.84 20.66
CA ASN A 211 6.55 -22.82 20.19
C ASN A 211 5.39 -23.49 19.43
N PHE A 212 4.20 -23.45 20.00
CA PHE A 212 2.95 -23.95 19.41
C PHE A 212 2.72 -23.41 17.98
N MET A 213 3.10 -22.16 17.69
CA MET A 213 2.91 -21.55 16.36
C MET A 213 3.76 -22.21 15.26
N LEU A 214 4.72 -23.06 15.58
CA LEU A 214 5.53 -23.78 14.61
C LEU A 214 5.03 -25.21 14.32
N HIS A 215 3.89 -25.60 14.91
CA HIS A 215 3.34 -26.95 14.74
C HIS A 215 2.44 -27.07 13.49
N LEU A 216 1.86 -25.98 13.03
CA LEU A 216 0.98 -25.96 11.83
C LEU A 216 1.59 -25.03 10.77
N PRO A 217 1.63 -25.44 9.50
CA PRO A 217 2.26 -24.64 8.43
C PRO A 217 1.69 -23.23 8.29
N PHE A 218 0.37 -23.04 8.43
CA PHE A 218 -0.22 -21.70 8.32
C PHE A 218 0.16 -20.79 9.52
N THR A 219 0.29 -21.33 10.73
CA THR A 219 0.73 -20.57 11.90
C THR A 219 2.23 -20.29 11.86
N GLU A 220 3.02 -21.18 11.26
CA GLU A 220 4.43 -20.92 10.94
C GLU A 220 4.55 -19.74 9.98
N GLY A 221 3.73 -19.70 8.90
CA GLY A 221 3.69 -18.57 7.97
C GLY A 221 3.34 -17.24 8.64
N LEU A 222 2.38 -17.22 9.57
CA LEU A 222 2.05 -16.04 10.37
C LEU A 222 3.21 -15.63 11.29
N TRP A 223 3.88 -16.61 11.91
CA TRP A 223 5.03 -16.37 12.77
C TRP A 223 6.23 -15.80 11.99
N GLU A 224 6.48 -16.30 10.79
CA GLU A 224 7.52 -15.78 9.92
C GLU A 224 7.29 -14.28 9.61
N GLN A 225 6.04 -13.88 9.35
CA GLN A 225 5.71 -12.49 9.04
C GLN A 225 5.28 -11.63 10.23
N ARG A 226 5.46 -12.11 11.49
CA ARG A 226 5.01 -11.40 12.69
C ARG A 226 5.45 -9.93 12.77
N VAL A 227 6.68 -9.63 12.36
CA VAL A 227 7.17 -8.23 12.34
C VAL A 227 6.39 -7.41 11.32
N GLY A 228 6.24 -7.93 10.09
CA GLY A 228 5.46 -7.27 9.04
C GLY A 228 4.00 -7.07 9.45
N LEU A 229 3.38 -8.11 10.02
CA LEU A 229 2.00 -8.04 10.49
C LEU A 229 1.83 -7.05 11.65
N SER A 230 2.77 -7.02 12.60
CA SER A 230 2.75 -6.03 13.68
C SER A 230 2.86 -4.61 13.15
N VAL A 231 3.72 -4.39 12.15
CA VAL A 231 3.86 -3.09 11.48
C VAL A 231 2.54 -2.70 10.80
N TRP A 232 1.94 -3.60 10.02
CA TRP A 232 0.66 -3.33 9.35
C TRP A 232 -0.45 -3.07 10.37
N PHE A 233 -0.55 -3.87 11.43
CA PHE A 233 -1.53 -3.70 12.50
C PHE A 233 -1.40 -2.31 13.16
N VAL A 234 -0.19 -1.95 13.60
CA VAL A 234 0.07 -0.66 14.27
C VAL A 234 -0.17 0.51 13.29
N SER A 235 0.24 0.36 12.02
CA SER A 235 0.02 1.39 11.00
C SER A 235 -1.46 1.62 10.73
N THR A 236 -2.25 0.56 10.56
CA THR A 236 -3.69 0.70 10.31
C THR A 236 -4.44 1.20 11.55
N LEU A 237 -4.01 0.82 12.76
CA LEU A 237 -4.52 1.37 14.00
C LEU A 237 -4.26 2.88 14.08
N ALA A 238 -3.02 3.32 13.87
CA ALA A 238 -2.65 4.73 13.93
C ALA A 238 -3.36 5.56 12.84
N LEU A 239 -3.45 5.02 11.61
CA LEU A 239 -4.16 5.66 10.51
C LEU A 239 -5.66 5.75 10.79
N GLY A 240 -6.29 4.68 11.29
CA GLY A 240 -7.71 4.70 11.66
C GLY A 240 -8.01 5.79 12.69
N ALA A 241 -7.19 5.90 13.72
CA ALA A 241 -7.31 6.95 14.73
C ALA A 241 -7.12 8.35 14.12
N LEU A 242 -6.11 8.54 13.29
CA LEU A 242 -5.84 9.81 12.62
C LEU A 242 -6.99 10.22 11.70
N MET A 243 -7.53 9.29 10.89
CA MET A 243 -8.57 9.59 9.92
C MET A 243 -9.89 10.01 10.58
N VAL A 244 -10.15 9.60 11.81
CA VAL A 244 -11.27 10.14 12.62
C VAL A 244 -11.06 11.63 12.91
N SER A 245 -9.86 12.05 13.29
CA SER A 245 -9.54 13.46 13.52
C SER A 245 -9.62 14.28 12.24
N VAL A 246 -9.11 13.75 11.11
CA VAL A 246 -9.23 14.37 9.79
C VAL A 246 -10.69 14.50 9.36
N THR A 247 -11.50 13.48 9.62
CA THR A 247 -12.95 13.51 9.35
C THR A 247 -13.61 14.65 10.13
N ARG A 248 -13.26 14.83 11.40
CA ARG A 248 -13.80 15.91 12.24
C ARG A 248 -13.43 17.28 11.70
N SER A 249 -12.15 17.54 11.47
CA SER A 249 -11.70 18.85 10.94
C SER A 249 -12.28 19.16 9.56
N THR A 250 -12.44 18.14 8.70
CA THR A 250 -13.08 18.29 7.40
C THR A 250 -14.57 18.60 7.54
N ALA A 251 -15.27 17.94 8.47
CA ALA A 251 -16.67 18.21 8.74
C ALA A 251 -16.90 19.63 9.27
N ASP A 252 -16.04 20.10 10.17
CA ASP A 252 -16.11 21.46 10.71
C ASP A 252 -15.88 22.50 9.57
N ALA A 253 -14.91 22.25 8.67
CA ALA A 253 -14.67 23.10 7.51
C ALA A 253 -15.85 23.10 6.52
N LEU A 254 -16.45 21.94 6.21
CA LEU A 254 -17.64 21.85 5.34
C LEU A 254 -18.87 22.49 5.98
N SER A 255 -19.02 22.40 7.29
CA SER A 255 -20.13 23.01 8.02
C SER A 255 -20.09 24.55 7.98
N SER A 256 -18.91 25.14 7.79
CA SER A 256 -18.72 26.59 7.60
C SER A 256 -19.08 27.07 6.20
N ASP A 257 -19.14 26.19 5.20
CA ASP A 257 -19.54 26.49 3.82
C ASP A 257 -20.63 25.53 3.32
N PRO A 258 -21.92 25.91 3.43
CA PRO A 258 -23.05 25.05 3.02
C PRO A 258 -23.04 24.67 1.53
N ARG A 259 -22.37 25.45 0.66
CA ARG A 259 -22.27 25.13 -0.77
C ARG A 259 -21.33 23.96 -1.00
N LEU A 260 -20.18 23.95 -0.33
CA LEU A 260 -19.23 22.84 -0.40
C LEU A 260 -19.84 21.56 0.21
N ALA A 261 -20.52 21.68 1.34
CA ALA A 261 -21.22 20.56 1.96
C ALA A 261 -22.28 19.96 1.00
N ALA A 262 -23.07 20.79 0.33
CA ALA A 262 -24.08 20.34 -0.63
C ALA A 262 -23.47 19.64 -1.85
N VAL A 263 -22.34 20.12 -2.37
CA VAL A 263 -21.61 19.48 -3.47
C VAL A 263 -21.08 18.11 -3.04
N PHE A 264 -20.48 18.03 -1.84
CA PHE A 264 -19.99 16.75 -1.30
C PHE A 264 -21.11 15.73 -1.10
N LEU A 265 -22.21 16.14 -0.49
CA LEU A 265 -23.36 15.25 -0.21
C LEU A 265 -24.10 14.81 -1.49
N ARG A 266 -24.02 15.56 -2.60
CA ARG A 266 -24.48 15.08 -3.91
C ARG A 266 -23.64 13.91 -4.43
N ALA A 267 -22.34 13.93 -4.18
CA ALA A 267 -21.42 12.86 -4.58
C ALA A 267 -21.42 11.67 -3.62
N SER A 268 -21.71 11.91 -2.33
CA SER A 268 -21.75 10.89 -1.27
C SER A 268 -22.98 11.14 -0.39
N PRO A 269 -24.18 10.69 -0.83
CA PRO A 269 -25.44 10.93 -0.10
C PRO A 269 -25.42 10.27 1.28
N GLY A 270 -25.92 10.97 2.31
CA GLY A 270 -26.04 10.45 3.67
C GLY A 270 -25.76 11.51 4.73
N PRO A 271 -25.76 11.13 6.02
CA PRO A 271 -25.34 12.02 7.09
C PRO A 271 -23.86 12.42 6.89
N LEU A 272 -23.53 13.69 7.13
CA LEU A 272 -22.22 14.27 6.77
C LEU A 272 -21.04 13.51 7.37
N TYR A 273 -21.12 13.15 8.64
CA TYR A 273 -20.00 12.50 9.34
C TYR A 273 -19.76 11.07 8.83
N GLU A 274 -20.83 10.30 8.60
CA GLU A 274 -20.76 8.95 8.03
C GLU A 274 -20.23 9.00 6.58
N ALA A 275 -20.74 9.92 5.77
CA ALA A 275 -20.31 10.09 4.39
C ALA A 275 -18.82 10.46 4.33
N LEU A 276 -18.35 11.36 5.20
CA LEU A 276 -16.95 11.76 5.29
C LEU A 276 -16.06 10.62 5.78
N LEU A 277 -16.43 9.91 6.86
CA LEU A 277 -15.62 8.80 7.37
C LEU A 277 -15.58 7.65 6.35
N GLY A 278 -16.69 7.38 5.68
CA GLY A 278 -16.78 6.41 4.58
C GLY A 278 -15.81 6.75 3.45
N PHE A 279 -15.74 8.03 3.13
CA PHE A 279 -14.86 8.52 2.08
C PHE A 279 -13.38 8.58 2.50
N ILE A 280 -13.09 9.17 3.67
CA ILE A 280 -11.73 9.46 4.14
C ILE A 280 -11.06 8.16 4.63
N TRP A 281 -11.69 7.44 5.57
CA TRP A 281 -11.08 6.25 6.15
C TRP A 281 -11.35 4.99 5.32
N PHE A 282 -12.62 4.66 5.06
CA PHE A 282 -12.91 3.38 4.41
C PHE A 282 -12.43 3.34 2.97
N GLY A 283 -12.55 4.45 2.22
CA GLY A 283 -11.96 4.55 0.88
C GLY A 283 -10.43 4.38 0.88
N PHE A 284 -9.74 4.91 1.90
CA PHE A 284 -8.30 4.73 2.08
C PHE A 284 -7.94 3.30 2.49
N ALA A 285 -8.70 2.71 3.42
CA ALA A 285 -8.46 1.36 3.90
C ALA A 285 -8.58 0.32 2.78
N LEU A 286 -9.51 0.50 1.83
CA LEU A 286 -9.62 -0.35 0.64
C LEU A 286 -8.31 -0.37 -0.15
N LEU A 287 -7.71 0.79 -0.42
CA LEU A 287 -6.44 0.90 -1.13
C LEU A 287 -5.28 0.25 -0.36
N LEU A 288 -5.21 0.47 0.96
CA LEU A 288 -4.20 -0.16 1.80
C LEU A 288 -4.29 -1.68 1.76
N LEU A 289 -5.51 -2.23 1.86
CA LEU A 289 -5.72 -3.67 1.86
C LEU A 289 -5.49 -4.31 0.49
N ALA A 290 -5.86 -3.63 -0.61
CA ALA A 290 -5.49 -4.04 -1.95
C ALA A 290 -3.95 -4.05 -2.11
N GLY A 291 -3.26 -3.03 -1.61
CA GLY A 291 -1.80 -2.96 -1.56
C GLY A 291 -1.18 -4.11 -0.74
N TYR A 292 -1.75 -4.42 0.42
CA TYR A 292 -1.29 -5.59 1.21
C TYR A 292 -1.47 -6.90 0.44
N ALA A 293 -2.59 -7.08 -0.27
CA ALA A 293 -2.82 -8.27 -1.09
C ALA A 293 -1.74 -8.42 -2.19
N VAL A 294 -1.37 -7.31 -2.85
CA VAL A 294 -0.28 -7.29 -3.84
C VAL A 294 1.05 -7.69 -3.20
N VAL A 295 1.38 -7.15 -2.02
CA VAL A 295 2.60 -7.49 -1.28
C VAL A 295 2.64 -8.96 -0.92
N GLN A 296 1.53 -9.52 -0.44
CA GLN A 296 1.45 -10.92 -0.04
C GLN A 296 1.56 -11.87 -1.24
N VAL A 297 0.88 -11.58 -2.35
CA VAL A 297 1.00 -12.35 -3.59
C VAL A 297 2.42 -12.26 -4.15
N SER A 298 3.07 -11.10 -4.06
CA SER A 298 4.48 -10.93 -4.44
C SER A 298 5.40 -11.84 -3.63
N ARG A 299 5.18 -11.91 -2.31
CA ARG A 299 5.94 -12.81 -1.42
C ARG A 299 5.82 -14.27 -1.86
N TRP A 300 4.61 -14.73 -2.13
CA TRP A 300 4.39 -16.11 -2.59
C TRP A 300 4.99 -16.36 -3.97
N ALA A 301 4.86 -15.41 -4.90
CA ALA A 301 5.46 -15.53 -6.22
C ALA A 301 6.99 -15.64 -6.16
N VAL A 302 7.63 -14.91 -5.25
CA VAL A 302 9.09 -15.00 -5.01
C VAL A 302 9.45 -16.34 -4.39
N GLN A 303 8.73 -16.80 -3.38
CA GLN A 303 8.96 -18.12 -2.78
C GLN A 303 8.85 -19.26 -3.80
N ASP A 304 7.92 -19.13 -4.75
CA ASP A 304 7.76 -20.09 -5.84
C ASP A 304 8.95 -20.06 -6.83
N GLN A 305 9.48 -18.87 -7.12
CA GLN A 305 10.64 -18.70 -8.01
C GLN A 305 11.95 -19.17 -7.36
N ASP A 306 12.06 -19.04 -6.04
CA ASP A 306 13.22 -19.46 -5.26
C ASP A 306 13.25 -20.97 -4.97
N GLY A 307 12.29 -21.76 -5.52
CA GLY A 307 12.21 -23.21 -5.32
C GLY A 307 11.78 -23.65 -3.91
N ARG A 308 11.27 -22.72 -3.07
CA ARG A 308 10.81 -23.08 -1.71
C ARG A 308 9.60 -24.02 -1.74
N VAL A 309 8.75 -23.91 -2.75
CA VAL A 309 7.60 -24.80 -2.91
C VAL A 309 8.03 -26.21 -3.22
N GLU A 310 9.04 -26.39 -4.07
CA GLU A 310 9.64 -27.71 -4.35
C GLU A 310 10.26 -28.32 -3.08
N MET A 311 10.95 -27.50 -2.29
CA MET A 311 11.53 -27.94 -1.02
C MET A 311 10.43 -28.37 -0.03
N LEU A 312 9.31 -27.65 0.06
CA LEU A 312 8.17 -28.03 0.90
C LEU A 312 7.51 -29.33 0.42
N LEU A 313 7.43 -29.50 -0.90
CA LEU A 313 6.84 -30.71 -1.52
C LEU A 313 7.78 -31.93 -1.47
N SER A 314 9.06 -31.78 -1.11
CA SER A 314 9.93 -32.90 -0.80
C SER A 314 9.56 -33.58 0.55
N ALA A 315 8.85 -32.87 1.43
CA ALA A 315 8.18 -33.45 2.59
C ALA A 315 6.84 -34.07 2.19
N PRO A 316 6.23 -34.96 3.00
CA PRO A 316 4.94 -35.60 2.67
C PRO A 316 3.75 -34.60 2.81
N ILE A 317 3.83 -33.49 2.09
CA ILE A 317 2.81 -32.41 2.05
C ILE A 317 2.24 -32.33 0.63
N SER A 318 0.91 -32.32 0.52
CA SER A 318 0.25 -32.20 -0.78
C SER A 318 0.29 -30.76 -1.32
N ARG A 319 0.30 -30.62 -2.65
CA ARG A 319 0.21 -29.30 -3.32
C ARG A 319 -1.01 -28.50 -2.87
N SER A 320 -2.15 -29.18 -2.71
CA SER A 320 -3.40 -28.56 -2.22
C SER A 320 -3.24 -28.01 -0.81
N ARG A 321 -2.53 -28.72 0.07
CA ARG A 321 -2.28 -28.28 1.44
C ARG A 321 -1.50 -26.98 1.48
N VAL A 322 -0.47 -26.81 0.65
CA VAL A 322 0.29 -25.56 0.56
C VAL A 322 -0.62 -24.37 0.21
N ILE A 323 -1.54 -24.54 -0.75
CA ILE A 323 -2.47 -23.49 -1.13
C ILE A 323 -3.48 -23.19 -0.02
N VAL A 324 -4.00 -24.22 0.66
CA VAL A 324 -4.93 -24.04 1.79
C VAL A 324 -4.25 -23.31 2.95
N ASP A 325 -3.02 -23.69 3.29
CA ASP A 325 -2.25 -23.03 4.34
C ASP A 325 -1.99 -21.55 3.99
N ARG A 326 -1.68 -21.22 2.74
CA ARG A 326 -1.58 -19.83 2.24
C ARG A 326 -2.91 -19.06 2.33
N ALA A 327 -4.04 -19.71 2.05
CA ALA A 327 -5.37 -19.11 2.17
C ALA A 327 -5.69 -18.76 3.62
N LEU A 328 -5.43 -19.68 4.55
CA LEU A 328 -5.64 -19.46 5.99
C LEU A 328 -4.70 -18.38 6.53
N GLU A 329 -3.42 -18.43 6.17
CA GLU A 329 -2.42 -17.41 6.51
C GLU A 329 -2.89 -16.02 6.09
N PHE A 330 -3.34 -15.88 4.83
CA PHE A 330 -3.82 -14.62 4.29
C PHE A 330 -5.09 -14.13 4.99
N ALA A 331 -6.06 -15.01 5.18
CA ALA A 331 -7.32 -14.67 5.84
C ALA A 331 -7.09 -14.17 7.28
N CYS A 332 -6.23 -14.84 8.04
CA CYS A 332 -5.85 -14.42 9.39
C CYS A 332 -5.07 -13.11 9.41
N ALA A 333 -4.12 -12.93 8.48
CA ALA A 333 -3.32 -11.72 8.37
C ALA A 333 -4.19 -10.49 8.06
N ILE A 334 -5.08 -10.59 7.07
CA ILE A 334 -6.03 -9.50 6.74
C ILE A 334 -6.95 -9.19 7.92
N LEU A 335 -7.46 -10.22 8.60
CA LEU A 335 -8.34 -10.01 9.76
C LEU A 335 -7.62 -9.21 10.85
N LEU A 336 -6.37 -9.53 11.15
CA LEU A 336 -5.57 -8.78 12.11
C LEU A 336 -5.40 -7.31 11.70
N ILE A 337 -5.13 -7.04 10.43
CA ILE A 337 -4.96 -5.68 9.90
C ILE A 337 -6.28 -4.90 9.98
N VAL A 338 -7.39 -5.52 9.61
CA VAL A 338 -8.74 -4.93 9.71
C VAL A 338 -9.10 -4.63 11.17
N VAL A 339 -8.81 -5.55 12.09
CA VAL A 339 -9.02 -5.33 13.53
C VAL A 339 -8.18 -4.16 14.05
N GLY A 340 -6.92 -4.02 13.60
CA GLY A 340 -6.09 -2.85 13.92
C GLY A 340 -6.76 -1.54 13.50
N GLY A 341 -7.22 -1.45 12.26
CA GLY A 341 -7.94 -0.28 11.74
C GLY A 341 -9.23 0.02 12.51
N TYR A 342 -10.03 -1.01 12.79
CA TYR A 342 -11.24 -0.88 13.60
C TYR A 342 -10.96 -0.34 15.00
N ILE A 343 -9.96 -0.90 15.69
CA ILE A 343 -9.58 -0.43 17.05
C ILE A 343 -9.15 1.04 16.99
N GLY A 344 -8.36 1.44 15.99
CA GLY A 344 -7.94 2.83 15.83
C GLY A 344 -9.12 3.79 15.68
N VAL A 345 -10.08 3.46 14.81
CA VAL A 345 -11.32 4.25 14.64
C VAL A 345 -12.13 4.24 15.92
N ALA A 346 -12.46 3.07 16.48
CA ALA A 346 -13.34 2.94 17.63
C ALA A 346 -12.80 3.63 18.89
N ALA A 347 -11.47 3.55 19.12
CA ALA A 347 -10.83 4.20 20.26
C ALA A 347 -10.83 5.75 20.15
N SER A 348 -10.86 6.29 18.92
CA SER A 348 -10.81 7.74 18.68
C SER A 348 -12.21 8.40 18.62
N LEU A 349 -13.28 7.62 18.41
CA LEU A 349 -14.64 8.14 18.31
C LEU A 349 -15.09 8.93 19.56
N PRO A 350 -14.91 8.44 20.81
CA PRO A 350 -15.38 9.16 21.99
C PRO A 350 -14.77 10.55 22.16
N SER A 351 -13.49 10.71 21.79
CA SER A 351 -12.77 11.98 21.89
C SER A 351 -13.03 12.93 20.71
N SER A 352 -13.53 12.40 19.59
CA SER A 352 -13.74 13.20 18.37
C SER A 352 -15.02 14.04 18.38
N GLY A 353 -15.97 13.74 19.26
CA GLY A 353 -17.31 14.36 19.25
C GLY A 353 -18.15 14.00 18.03
N LEU A 354 -17.75 13.00 17.24
CA LEU A 354 -18.54 12.46 16.14
C LEU A 354 -19.59 11.48 16.67
N ASN A 355 -20.86 11.78 16.41
CA ASN A 355 -21.98 10.90 16.77
C ASN A 355 -22.16 9.85 15.67
N LEU A 356 -21.40 8.76 15.75
CA LEU A 356 -21.46 7.65 14.79
C LEU A 356 -21.97 6.38 15.49
N ASP A 357 -22.76 5.62 14.77
CA ASP A 357 -23.23 4.31 15.25
C ASP A 357 -22.07 3.31 15.27
N ALA A 358 -21.68 2.85 16.46
CA ALA A 358 -20.62 1.88 16.66
C ALA A 358 -20.86 0.56 15.91
N GLY A 359 -22.12 0.14 15.78
CA GLY A 359 -22.50 -1.05 15.03
C GLY A 359 -22.23 -0.90 13.53
N ARG A 360 -22.50 0.28 12.96
CA ARG A 360 -22.18 0.58 11.56
C ARG A 360 -20.67 0.65 11.31
N VAL A 361 -19.93 1.27 12.22
CA VAL A 361 -18.46 1.31 12.14
C VAL A 361 -17.88 -0.10 12.20
N PHE A 362 -18.36 -0.95 13.12
CA PHE A 362 -17.95 -2.34 13.21
C PHE A 362 -18.25 -3.11 11.92
N THR A 363 -19.48 -3.00 11.41
CA THR A 363 -19.91 -3.70 10.19
C THR A 363 -19.12 -3.24 8.97
N ALA A 364 -18.91 -1.92 8.81
CA ALA A 364 -18.11 -1.39 7.73
C ALA A 364 -16.66 -1.88 7.80
N SER A 365 -16.08 -1.93 9.01
CA SER A 365 -14.74 -2.48 9.20
C SER A 365 -14.68 -3.97 8.89
N LEU A 366 -15.66 -4.76 9.34
CA LEU A 366 -15.71 -6.19 9.07
C LEU A 366 -15.80 -6.50 7.58
N LEU A 367 -16.53 -5.70 6.81
CA LEU A 367 -16.69 -5.86 5.36
C LEU A 367 -15.41 -5.56 4.56
N LEU A 368 -14.41 -4.91 5.15
CA LEU A 368 -13.07 -4.79 4.56
C LEU A 368 -12.36 -6.15 4.41
N TRP A 369 -12.70 -7.10 5.25
CA TRP A 369 -12.11 -8.44 5.21
C TRP A 369 -12.46 -9.21 3.92
N PRO A 370 -13.74 -9.45 3.54
CA PRO A 370 -14.08 -10.10 2.29
C PRO A 370 -13.58 -9.33 1.05
N PHE A 371 -13.52 -8.00 1.10
CA PHE A 371 -12.93 -7.19 0.04
C PHE A 371 -11.46 -7.57 -0.21
N ALA A 372 -10.63 -7.55 0.82
CA ALA A 372 -9.22 -7.88 0.69
C ALA A 372 -9.00 -9.35 0.30
N LEU A 373 -9.84 -10.26 0.80
CA LEU A 373 -9.82 -11.67 0.43
C LEU A 373 -10.05 -11.88 -1.06
N ALA A 374 -10.99 -11.15 -1.68
CA ALA A 374 -11.25 -11.23 -3.12
C ALA A 374 -10.00 -10.90 -3.94
N PHE A 375 -9.28 -9.82 -3.59
CA PHE A 375 -8.00 -9.46 -4.22
C PHE A 375 -6.94 -10.55 -4.08
N GLY A 376 -6.79 -11.10 -2.87
CA GLY A 376 -5.85 -12.20 -2.62
C GLY A 376 -6.19 -13.45 -3.44
N GLY A 377 -7.48 -13.79 -3.54
CA GLY A 377 -7.96 -14.91 -4.33
C GLY A 377 -7.60 -14.79 -5.81
N LEU A 378 -7.86 -13.63 -6.41
CA LEU A 378 -7.49 -13.34 -7.80
C LEU A 378 -5.98 -13.41 -8.01
N GLY A 379 -5.21 -12.80 -7.12
CA GLY A 379 -3.75 -12.79 -7.21
C GLY A 379 -3.14 -14.19 -7.15
N VAL A 380 -3.63 -15.02 -6.23
CA VAL A 380 -3.17 -16.41 -6.07
C VAL A 380 -3.59 -17.28 -7.27
N ALA A 381 -4.78 -17.08 -7.84
CA ALA A 381 -5.21 -17.78 -9.05
C ALA A 381 -4.22 -17.56 -10.19
N VAL A 382 -3.83 -16.30 -10.44
CA VAL A 382 -2.84 -15.96 -11.46
C VAL A 382 -1.45 -16.52 -11.11
N ALA A 383 -1.02 -16.39 -9.84
CA ALA A 383 0.27 -16.90 -9.38
C ALA A 383 0.39 -18.41 -9.50
N GLY A 384 -0.72 -19.15 -9.37
CA GLY A 384 -0.75 -20.62 -9.53
C GLY A 384 -0.26 -21.09 -10.89
N ARG A 385 -0.43 -20.30 -11.95
CA ARG A 385 0.02 -20.63 -13.32
C ARG A 385 1.18 -19.76 -13.79
N TRP A 386 1.15 -18.45 -13.47
CA TRP A 386 2.10 -17.45 -13.96
C TRP A 386 2.63 -16.56 -12.83
N PRO A 387 3.50 -17.07 -11.95
CA PRO A 387 3.97 -16.31 -10.79
C PRO A 387 4.70 -15.01 -11.16
N ARG A 388 5.37 -14.97 -12.33
CA ARG A 388 6.11 -13.78 -12.79
C ARG A 388 5.19 -12.59 -13.14
N ILE A 389 3.97 -12.86 -13.63
CA ILE A 389 3.03 -11.81 -14.01
C ILE A 389 1.96 -11.52 -12.95
N ALA A 390 1.86 -12.34 -11.91
CA ALA A 390 0.83 -12.20 -10.87
C ALA A 390 0.85 -10.83 -10.18
N VAL A 391 2.04 -10.32 -9.88
CA VAL A 391 2.22 -9.02 -9.20
C VAL A 391 1.85 -7.85 -10.12
N PRO A 392 2.42 -7.70 -11.33
CA PRO A 392 2.04 -6.61 -12.22
C PRO A 392 0.56 -6.71 -12.64
N PHE A 393 0.03 -7.92 -12.81
CA PHE A 393 -1.40 -8.12 -13.09
C PHE A 393 -2.26 -7.61 -11.94
N LEU A 394 -1.98 -8.03 -10.70
CA LEU A 394 -2.80 -7.65 -9.55
C LEU A 394 -2.72 -6.14 -9.26
N GLY A 395 -1.54 -5.54 -9.44
CA GLY A 395 -1.35 -4.09 -9.31
C GLY A 395 -2.13 -3.30 -10.38
N ALA A 396 -2.05 -3.73 -11.64
CA ALA A 396 -2.81 -3.12 -12.73
C ALA A 396 -4.33 -3.34 -12.54
N PHE A 397 -4.73 -4.53 -12.11
CA PHE A 397 -6.12 -4.85 -11.80
C PHE A 397 -6.64 -3.94 -10.69
N ALA A 398 -5.92 -3.80 -9.57
CA ALA A 398 -6.31 -2.91 -8.47
C ALA A 398 -6.47 -1.45 -8.93
N ALA A 399 -5.56 -0.97 -9.80
CA ALA A 399 -5.66 0.38 -10.36
C ALA A 399 -6.90 0.52 -11.26
N VAL A 400 -7.13 -0.40 -12.19
CA VAL A 400 -8.29 -0.37 -13.08
C VAL A 400 -9.60 -0.45 -12.28
N GLU A 401 -9.68 -1.35 -11.31
CA GLU A 401 -10.83 -1.53 -10.43
C GLU A 401 -11.16 -0.29 -9.60
N TYR A 402 -10.12 0.35 -9.04
CA TYR A 402 -10.27 1.60 -8.30
C TYR A 402 -10.83 2.71 -9.20
N PHE A 403 -10.24 2.89 -10.38
CA PHE A 403 -10.72 3.87 -11.34
C PHE A 403 -12.12 3.54 -11.87
N LEU A 404 -12.41 2.27 -12.13
CA LEU A 404 -13.73 1.84 -12.58
C LEU A 404 -14.80 2.13 -11.53
N GLY A 405 -14.55 1.82 -10.25
CA GLY A 405 -15.47 2.10 -9.15
C GLY A 405 -15.83 3.57 -9.02
N ASP A 406 -14.86 4.44 -9.18
CA ASP A 406 -15.04 5.89 -9.06
C ASP A 406 -15.55 6.56 -10.36
N LEU A 407 -15.15 6.06 -11.56
CA LEU A 407 -15.49 6.66 -12.86
C LEU A 407 -16.81 6.18 -13.43
N ALA A 408 -17.22 4.97 -13.11
CA ALA A 408 -18.46 4.42 -13.67
C ALA A 408 -19.67 5.35 -13.50
N PRO A 409 -19.90 5.98 -12.34
CA PRO A 409 -20.98 6.96 -12.18
C PRO A 409 -20.79 8.23 -13.00
N LEU A 410 -19.52 8.68 -13.17
CA LEU A 410 -19.20 9.90 -13.90
C LEU A 410 -19.47 9.76 -15.40
N PHE A 411 -19.13 8.60 -15.98
CA PHE A 411 -19.38 8.27 -17.39
C PHE A 411 -20.76 7.66 -17.64
N LYS A 412 -21.62 7.59 -16.61
CA LYS A 412 -22.96 6.97 -16.69
C LYS A 412 -22.89 5.57 -17.30
N LEU A 413 -21.89 4.80 -16.91
CA LEU A 413 -21.74 3.43 -17.37
C LEU A 413 -22.89 2.56 -16.82
N PRO A 414 -23.31 1.51 -17.55
CA PRO A 414 -24.34 0.59 -17.05
C PRO A 414 -23.94 -0.04 -15.72
N ASP A 415 -24.93 -0.29 -14.84
CA ASP A 415 -24.70 -0.82 -13.49
C ASP A 415 -23.91 -2.14 -13.47
N TRP A 416 -24.05 -2.97 -14.50
CA TRP A 416 -23.31 -4.21 -14.58
C TRP A 416 -21.80 -3.99 -14.72
N VAL A 417 -21.36 -2.87 -15.33
CA VAL A 417 -19.92 -2.51 -15.44
C VAL A 417 -19.41 -2.06 -14.08
N ALA A 418 -20.16 -1.23 -13.35
CA ALA A 418 -19.82 -0.82 -12.00
C ALA A 418 -19.74 -2.02 -11.05
N ASN A 419 -20.66 -2.97 -11.17
CA ASN A 419 -20.70 -4.19 -10.36
C ASN A 419 -19.57 -5.19 -10.65
N LEU A 420 -18.77 -4.99 -11.69
CA LEU A 420 -17.51 -5.72 -11.88
C LEU A 420 -16.43 -5.25 -10.89
N SER A 421 -16.50 -3.99 -10.45
CA SER A 421 -15.51 -3.45 -9.54
C SER A 421 -15.71 -3.95 -8.10
N VAL A 422 -14.67 -4.58 -7.55
CA VAL A 422 -14.63 -5.02 -6.15
C VAL A 422 -14.71 -3.80 -5.21
N PHE A 423 -14.16 -2.65 -5.61
CA PHE A 423 -14.28 -1.39 -4.87
C PHE A 423 -15.75 -0.91 -4.85
N HIS A 424 -16.46 -1.00 -5.99
CA HIS A 424 -17.86 -0.65 -6.06
C HIS A 424 -18.73 -1.61 -5.23
N LEU A 425 -18.43 -2.90 -5.24
CA LEU A 425 -19.13 -3.92 -4.47
C LEU A 425 -19.04 -3.70 -2.95
N TYR A 426 -17.95 -3.13 -2.45
CA TYR A 426 -17.84 -2.74 -1.04
C TYR A 426 -18.84 -1.62 -0.71
N GLY A 427 -19.08 -0.69 -1.62
CA GLY A 427 -20.00 0.42 -1.46
C GLY A 427 -19.62 1.38 -0.31
N ASN A 428 -20.63 1.85 0.43
CA ASN A 428 -20.44 2.69 1.61
C ASN A 428 -21.27 2.17 2.79
N PRO A 429 -20.85 1.10 3.48
CA PRO A 429 -21.64 0.42 4.51
C PRO A 429 -21.88 1.27 5.76
N ILE A 430 -21.11 2.34 5.98
CA ILE A 430 -21.30 3.20 7.13
C ILE A 430 -22.48 4.16 6.95
N VAL A 431 -22.83 4.48 5.71
CA VAL A 431 -23.95 5.38 5.38
C VAL A 431 -25.24 4.59 5.16
N GLY A 432 -25.14 3.49 4.42
CA GLY A 432 -26.30 2.67 3.99
C GLY A 432 -26.48 1.39 4.79
N ASN A 433 -27.28 0.49 4.22
CA ASN A 433 -27.37 -0.87 4.72
C ASN A 433 -26.10 -1.64 4.36
N ALA A 434 -25.70 -2.57 5.22
CA ALA A 434 -24.56 -3.42 4.96
C ALA A 434 -24.77 -4.26 3.69
N PRO A 435 -23.85 -4.23 2.71
CA PRO A 435 -23.98 -4.95 1.44
C PRO A 435 -23.61 -6.43 1.60
N TRP A 436 -24.43 -7.20 2.32
CA TRP A 436 -24.15 -8.60 2.61
C TRP A 436 -24.07 -9.48 1.37
N THR A 437 -24.92 -9.24 0.35
CA THR A 437 -24.89 -9.98 -0.92
C THR A 437 -23.59 -9.74 -1.68
N PRO A 438 -23.13 -8.49 -1.91
CA PRO A 438 -21.80 -8.20 -2.43
C PRO A 438 -20.67 -8.81 -1.58
N ALA A 439 -20.75 -8.73 -0.25
CA ALA A 439 -19.76 -9.33 0.63
C ALA A 439 -19.64 -10.85 0.43
N PHE A 440 -20.77 -11.53 0.28
CA PHE A 440 -20.78 -12.95 -0.04
C PHE A 440 -20.16 -13.24 -1.41
N SER A 441 -20.44 -12.43 -2.44
CA SER A 441 -19.80 -12.58 -3.76
C SER A 441 -18.29 -12.43 -3.69
N MET A 442 -17.75 -11.50 -2.87
CA MET A 442 -16.32 -11.35 -2.63
C MET A 442 -15.72 -12.59 -1.94
N LEU A 443 -16.41 -13.20 -0.99
CA LEU A 443 -15.98 -14.47 -0.38
C LEU A 443 -15.99 -15.61 -1.39
N VAL A 444 -16.97 -15.67 -2.28
CA VAL A 444 -17.01 -16.63 -3.38
C VAL A 444 -15.82 -16.41 -4.32
N MET A 445 -15.48 -15.16 -4.66
CA MET A 445 -14.29 -14.84 -5.47
C MET A 445 -13.00 -15.34 -4.79
N PHE A 446 -12.88 -15.18 -3.48
CA PHE A 446 -11.76 -15.73 -2.71
C PHE A 446 -11.67 -17.25 -2.84
N VAL A 447 -12.77 -17.96 -2.55
CA VAL A 447 -12.81 -19.42 -2.59
C VAL A 447 -12.54 -19.95 -4.01
N VAL A 448 -13.14 -19.34 -5.03
CA VAL A 448 -12.94 -19.70 -6.43
C VAL A 448 -11.50 -19.43 -6.86
N GLY A 449 -10.92 -18.30 -6.44
CA GLY A 449 -9.53 -17.94 -6.75
C GLY A 449 -8.53 -18.93 -6.17
N PHE A 450 -8.65 -19.27 -4.89
CA PHE A 450 -7.80 -20.29 -4.26
C PHE A 450 -8.07 -21.69 -4.81
N GLY A 451 -9.34 -22.03 -5.08
CA GLY A 451 -9.69 -23.28 -5.76
C GLY A 451 -9.07 -23.40 -7.16
N ALA A 452 -9.11 -22.33 -7.95
CA ALA A 452 -8.43 -22.27 -9.23
C ALA A 452 -6.91 -22.43 -9.07
N ALA A 453 -6.29 -21.80 -8.08
CA ALA A 453 -4.88 -21.96 -7.78
C ALA A 453 -4.51 -23.41 -7.47
N VAL A 454 -5.35 -24.14 -6.69
CA VAL A 454 -5.17 -25.57 -6.44
C VAL A 454 -5.16 -26.36 -7.73
N VAL A 455 -6.10 -26.12 -8.64
CA VAL A 455 -6.15 -26.82 -9.96
C VAL A 455 -4.95 -26.46 -10.83
N LEU A 456 -4.59 -25.19 -10.87
CA LEU A 456 -3.51 -24.67 -11.73
C LEU A 456 -2.13 -25.14 -11.28
N ILE A 457 -1.87 -25.27 -9.96
CA ILE A 457 -0.59 -25.79 -9.45
C ILE A 457 -0.39 -27.27 -9.78
N TRP A 458 -1.49 -28.04 -9.93
CA TRP A 458 -1.41 -29.43 -10.39
C TRP A 458 -1.00 -29.56 -11.86
N ARG A 459 -1.38 -28.58 -12.68
CA ARG A 459 -1.07 -28.53 -14.13
C ARG A 459 0.26 -27.85 -14.45
N ARG A 460 0.97 -27.39 -13.43
CA ARG A 460 2.25 -26.73 -13.59
C ARG A 460 3.40 -27.71 -13.34
N ASP A 461 4.32 -27.78 -14.32
CA ASP A 461 5.60 -28.43 -14.12
C ASP A 461 6.49 -27.56 -13.25
N LEU A 462 6.87 -28.07 -12.07
CA LEU A 462 7.67 -27.33 -11.09
C LEU A 462 9.14 -27.20 -11.52
N SER A 463 9.60 -28.07 -12.44
CA SER A 463 10.98 -28.11 -12.96
C SER A 463 11.29 -27.07 -14.05
N SER A 464 10.32 -26.24 -14.49
CA SER A 464 10.45 -25.31 -15.62
C SER A 464 10.35 -23.82 -15.24
N ALA A 465 10.65 -23.47 -13.99
CA ALA A 465 10.63 -22.10 -13.53
C ALA A 465 11.99 -21.38 -13.61
#